data_5bc07c116098b0ab29ee1a81c7c8a637
#
_entry.id   5bc07c116098b0ab29ee1a81c7c8a637
#
_cell.length_a   1.000
_cell.length_b   1.000
_cell.length_c   1.000
_cell.angle_alpha   90.00
_cell.angle_beta   90.00
_cell.angle_gamma   90.00
#
_symmetry.space_group_name_H-M   'P 1'
#
loop_
_entity.id
_entity.type
_entity.pdbx_description
1 polymer ?
#
loop_
_entity_poly.entity_id
_entity_poly.type
_entity_poly.pdbx_seq_one_letter_code
_entity_poly.pdbx_strand_id
1 'polypeptide(L)'
;MAHNTPRARAPQATPTARAGQVGGTATAHRPTLPAPSSRAGQHVQTEPVPRDALRSEAAPRKIAVVTGAGSGIGRAVAHALSEADWTVVLAGRRAEALADTARLVGLTAPESPAMMTVPTDVTRPDQVDALFGAVLERFSRVDLLFNNAGTFGPAVPLDELAYEDWRTVVDTNLTGAFLCAQAAFRAMKTQEPQGGRIINNGSLSAHTPRPDSIAYTATKHAVTGLTKSLSLDGRPYGIACGQLDIGNAATEMTGRMQTGIPQANGVPAVEPVMDAADVARTVVHMAALPLEANVQFATVMATNMPYIGRG
;
A
#
# COMPACT_ATOMS: atom_id res chain seq x y z
N MET A 1 4.36 59.87 -28.86
CA MET A 1 3.23 59.43 -29.75
C MET A 1 2.51 58.32 -29.02
N ALA A 2 1.31 58.65 -28.60
CA ALA A 2 0.43 57.75 -27.85
C ALA A 2 -0.37 56.89 -28.82
N HIS A 3 -0.50 55.59 -28.59
CA HIS A 3 -1.54 54.76 -29.16
C HIS A 3 -2.27 53.94 -28.11
N ASN A 4 -3.48 54.28 -28.06
CA ASN A 4 -4.66 53.96 -27.29
C ASN A 4 -5.12 52.51 -27.46
N THR A 5 -5.53 51.90 -26.33
CA THR A 5 -6.24 50.62 -26.20
C THR A 5 -7.71 50.75 -26.62
N PRO A 6 -8.39 49.63 -26.93
CA PRO A 6 -9.74 49.51 -26.40
C PRO A 6 -9.98 48.19 -25.63
N ARG A 7 -10.62 48.32 -24.47
CA ARG A 7 -11.25 47.32 -23.65
C ARG A 7 -12.42 46.65 -24.38
N ALA A 8 -12.50 45.32 -24.38
CA ALA A 8 -13.69 44.59 -24.72
C ALA A 8 -14.48 44.21 -23.45
N ARG A 9 -15.78 44.46 -23.50
CA ARG A 9 -16.81 44.30 -22.48
C ARG A 9 -17.24 42.82 -22.41
N ALA A 10 -17.46 42.29 -21.20
CA ALA A 10 -18.13 41.02 -20.94
C ALA A 10 -19.67 41.17 -21.06
N PRO A 11 -20.41 40.15 -21.48
CA PRO A 11 -21.88 40.15 -21.42
C PRO A 11 -22.38 39.60 -20.09
N GLN A 12 -23.32 40.34 -19.49
CA GLN A 12 -24.13 39.96 -18.33
C GLN A 12 -25.25 39.00 -18.79
N ALA A 13 -25.48 37.94 -18.04
CA ALA A 13 -26.66 37.10 -18.16
C ALA A 13 -27.62 37.36 -16.98
N THR A 14 -28.84 37.68 -17.27
CA THR A 14 -29.97 37.87 -16.35
C THR A 14 -30.69 36.55 -16.05
N PRO A 15 -31.28 36.38 -14.85
CA PRO A 15 -32.04 35.19 -14.50
C PRO A 15 -33.53 35.35 -14.79
N THR A 16 -34.17 34.34 -15.32
CA THR A 16 -35.63 34.23 -15.36
C THR A 16 -36.12 33.09 -14.49
N ALA A 17 -36.85 33.46 -13.46
CA ALA A 17 -37.66 32.57 -12.66
C ALA A 17 -38.95 32.17 -13.39
N ARG A 18 -39.36 30.90 -13.26
CA ARG A 18 -40.76 30.51 -13.42
C ARG A 18 -41.12 29.38 -12.45
N ALA A 19 -41.98 29.72 -11.53
CA ALA A 19 -42.67 28.80 -10.64
C ALA A 19 -43.76 28.05 -11.43
N GLY A 20 -43.91 26.76 -11.16
CA GLY A 20 -45.04 25.96 -11.61
C GLY A 20 -45.38 24.95 -10.51
N GLN A 21 -46.41 25.28 -9.73
CA GLN A 21 -47.09 24.35 -8.83
C GLN A 21 -47.92 23.37 -9.66
N VAL A 22 -47.78 22.06 -9.36
CA VAL A 22 -48.86 21.08 -9.60
C VAL A 22 -48.89 20.15 -8.41
N GLY A 23 -49.97 20.22 -7.66
CA GLY A 23 -50.31 19.29 -6.59
C GLY A 23 -50.81 17.96 -7.18
N GLY A 24 -50.40 16.88 -6.56
CA GLY A 24 -50.88 15.53 -6.81
C GLY A 24 -50.73 14.69 -5.59
N THR A 25 -51.82 14.52 -4.83
CA THR A 25 -51.91 13.59 -3.69
C THR A 25 -51.95 12.16 -4.23
N ALA A 26 -50.88 11.41 -4.02
CA ALA A 26 -50.85 9.97 -4.25
C ALA A 26 -50.93 9.24 -2.88
N THR A 27 -52.07 8.61 -2.67
CA THR A 27 -52.36 7.71 -1.56
C THR A 27 -51.48 6.47 -1.67
N ALA A 28 -50.60 6.25 -0.69
CA ALA A 28 -49.75 5.07 -0.59
C ALA A 28 -50.59 3.85 -0.18
N HIS A 29 -50.75 2.89 -1.06
CA HIS A 29 -51.24 1.56 -0.75
C HIS A 29 -50.10 0.73 -0.14
N ARG A 30 -50.28 0.35 1.13
CA ARG A 30 -49.41 -0.55 1.88
C ARG A 30 -49.84 -1.99 1.58
N PRO A 31 -48.98 -2.88 1.01
CA PRO A 31 -49.33 -4.28 0.86
C PRO A 31 -49.26 -4.99 2.22
N THR A 32 -50.33 -5.64 2.58
CA THR A 32 -50.45 -6.55 3.74
C THR A 32 -49.76 -7.88 3.44
N LEU A 33 -48.80 -8.24 4.27
CA LEU A 33 -48.16 -9.58 4.24
C LEU A 33 -49.14 -10.64 4.80
N PRO A 34 -49.22 -11.84 4.19
CA PRO A 34 -50.03 -12.94 4.72
C PRO A 34 -49.41 -13.55 5.99
N ALA A 35 -50.23 -13.94 6.92
CA ALA A 35 -49.87 -14.61 8.18
C ALA A 35 -49.17 -15.95 7.96
N PRO A 36 -48.22 -16.35 8.84
CA PRO A 36 -47.53 -17.63 8.72
C PRO A 36 -48.46 -18.80 9.08
N SER A 37 -48.58 -19.75 8.16
CA SER A 37 -49.26 -21.02 8.40
C SER A 37 -48.41 -21.91 9.32
N SER A 38 -48.98 -22.32 10.45
CA SER A 38 -48.43 -23.35 11.35
C SER A 38 -48.31 -24.70 10.65
N ARG A 39 -47.09 -25.14 10.30
CA ARG A 39 -46.80 -26.55 10.04
C ARG A 39 -46.12 -27.14 11.27
N ALA A 40 -46.80 -28.11 11.85
CA ALA A 40 -46.36 -28.94 12.96
C ALA A 40 -45.02 -29.63 12.67
N GLY A 41 -44.23 -29.76 13.72
CA GLY A 41 -42.87 -30.26 13.69
C GLY A 41 -42.68 -31.63 13.11
N GLN A 42 -41.70 -31.73 12.22
CA GLN A 42 -40.97 -32.98 12.00
C GLN A 42 -39.61 -32.81 12.66
N HIS A 43 -39.37 -33.57 13.73
CA HIS A 43 -38.06 -33.74 14.34
C HIS A 43 -37.14 -34.38 13.32
N VAL A 44 -36.31 -33.62 12.67
CA VAL A 44 -35.16 -34.16 11.93
C VAL A 44 -34.10 -34.49 12.97
N GLN A 45 -33.88 -35.78 13.22
CA GLN A 45 -32.71 -36.24 13.98
C GLN A 45 -31.49 -35.97 13.14
N THR A 46 -30.73 -34.90 13.49
CA THR A 46 -29.40 -34.66 12.93
C THR A 46 -28.42 -35.58 13.66
N GLU A 47 -27.96 -36.63 12.96
CA GLU A 47 -26.80 -37.39 13.42
C GLU A 47 -25.61 -36.40 13.62
N PRO A 48 -24.81 -36.59 14.69
CA PRO A 48 -23.64 -35.73 14.89
C PRO A 48 -22.64 -35.98 13.76
N VAL A 49 -22.42 -34.97 12.93
CA VAL A 49 -21.35 -34.97 11.91
C VAL A 49 -20.02 -35.21 12.62
N PRO A 50 -19.23 -36.24 12.22
CA PRO A 50 -17.93 -36.48 12.84
C PRO A 50 -17.06 -35.22 12.78
N ARG A 51 -16.44 -34.83 13.90
CA ARG A 51 -15.57 -33.65 13.99
C ARG A 51 -14.41 -33.68 12.97
N ASP A 52 -14.03 -34.82 12.48
CA ASP A 52 -12.99 -34.96 11.45
C ASP A 52 -13.48 -34.65 10.02
N ALA A 53 -14.80 -34.65 9.75
CA ALA A 53 -15.38 -34.27 8.47
C ALA A 53 -15.43 -32.70 8.29
N LEU A 54 -15.14 -31.93 9.33
CA LEU A 54 -15.10 -30.46 9.30
C LEU A 54 -13.68 -29.88 9.12
N ARG A 55 -12.66 -30.73 8.95
CA ARG A 55 -11.40 -30.30 8.36
C ARG A 55 -11.59 -30.16 6.84
N SER A 56 -12.32 -29.15 6.42
CA SER A 56 -12.23 -28.61 5.07
C SER A 56 -10.73 -28.43 4.79
N GLU A 57 -10.23 -28.93 3.67
CA GLU A 57 -8.88 -28.64 3.18
C GLU A 57 -8.72 -27.12 3.28
N ALA A 58 -7.86 -26.68 4.19
CA ALA A 58 -7.66 -25.27 4.42
C ALA A 58 -7.25 -24.65 3.08
N ALA A 59 -7.99 -23.66 2.64
CA ALA A 59 -7.68 -22.99 1.37
C ALA A 59 -6.17 -22.64 1.33
N PRO A 60 -5.49 -22.84 0.19
CA PRO A 60 -4.06 -22.61 0.11
C PRO A 60 -3.75 -21.19 0.57
N ARG A 61 -2.75 -21.07 1.45
CA ARG A 61 -2.34 -19.76 2.00
C ARG A 61 -1.88 -18.84 0.88
N LYS A 62 -2.25 -17.58 0.98
CA LYS A 62 -1.78 -16.54 0.05
C LYS A 62 -0.31 -16.23 0.26
N ILE A 63 0.41 -15.92 -0.81
CA ILE A 63 1.85 -15.65 -0.82
C ILE A 63 2.11 -14.17 -0.93
N ALA A 64 2.82 -13.61 0.06
CA ALA A 64 3.21 -12.21 0.09
C ALA A 64 4.73 -12.06 -0.07
N VAL A 65 5.17 -11.21 -0.97
CA VAL A 65 6.57 -10.77 -1.09
C VAL A 65 6.69 -9.39 -0.46
N VAL A 66 7.60 -9.23 0.51
CA VAL A 66 7.87 -7.96 1.19
C VAL A 66 9.31 -7.55 0.91
N THR A 67 9.52 -6.43 0.21
CA THR A 67 10.86 -5.88 -0.03
C THR A 67 11.29 -4.96 1.10
N GLY A 68 12.59 -4.92 1.41
CA GLY A 68 13.10 -4.18 2.57
C GLY A 68 12.64 -4.76 3.91
N ALA A 69 12.42 -6.09 3.96
CA ALA A 69 11.80 -6.78 5.10
C ALA A 69 12.73 -6.96 6.32
N GLY A 70 14.00 -6.60 6.22
CA GLY A 70 14.97 -6.80 7.31
C GLY A 70 14.87 -5.80 8.46
N SER A 71 14.08 -4.71 8.36
CA SER A 71 13.95 -3.70 9.42
C SER A 71 12.70 -2.85 9.24
N GLY A 72 12.40 -2.01 10.23
CA GLY A 72 11.39 -0.95 10.17
C GLY A 72 10.02 -1.42 9.69
N ILE A 73 9.41 -0.66 8.78
CA ILE A 73 8.07 -0.92 8.24
C ILE A 73 8.00 -2.29 7.56
N GLY A 74 9.01 -2.67 6.76
CA GLY A 74 9.02 -3.97 6.08
C GLY A 74 8.96 -5.15 7.04
N ARG A 75 9.71 -5.08 8.16
CA ARG A 75 9.67 -6.08 9.24
C ARG A 75 8.29 -6.12 9.91
N ALA A 76 7.74 -4.96 10.27
CA ALA A 76 6.43 -4.88 10.92
C ALA A 76 5.31 -5.43 10.02
N VAL A 77 5.35 -5.12 8.72
CA VAL A 77 4.39 -5.63 7.74
C VAL A 77 4.53 -7.15 7.55
N ALA A 78 5.76 -7.65 7.44
CA ALA A 78 6.01 -9.09 7.33
C ALA A 78 5.45 -9.86 8.53
N HIS A 79 5.62 -9.31 9.73
CA HIS A 79 5.07 -9.85 10.97
C HIS A 79 3.55 -9.91 10.93
N ALA A 80 2.90 -8.77 10.67
CA ALA A 80 1.45 -8.67 10.66
C ALA A 80 0.79 -9.52 9.56
N LEU A 81 1.42 -9.67 8.39
CA LEU A 81 0.95 -10.57 7.34
C LEU A 81 1.03 -12.03 7.77
N SER A 82 2.10 -12.43 8.47
CA SER A 82 2.24 -13.80 9.00
C SER A 82 1.18 -14.10 10.06
N GLU A 83 0.89 -13.16 10.96
CA GLU A 83 -0.20 -13.27 11.93
C GLU A 83 -1.58 -13.34 11.26
N ALA A 84 -1.73 -12.75 10.07
CA ALA A 84 -2.93 -12.82 9.24
C ALA A 84 -2.95 -14.05 8.29
N ASP A 85 -2.17 -15.09 8.60
CA ASP A 85 -2.10 -16.39 7.91
C ASP A 85 -1.57 -16.33 6.46
N TRP A 86 -0.72 -15.34 6.14
CA TRP A 86 0.00 -15.30 4.88
C TRP A 86 1.33 -16.06 4.98
N THR A 87 1.71 -16.73 3.90
CA THR A 87 3.10 -17.17 3.70
C THR A 87 3.91 -15.98 3.21
N VAL A 88 4.94 -15.57 3.96
CA VAL A 88 5.68 -14.34 3.68
C VAL A 88 7.09 -14.64 3.18
N VAL A 89 7.44 -14.02 2.06
CA VAL A 89 8.79 -14.02 1.49
C VAL A 89 9.46 -12.70 1.82
N LEU A 90 10.56 -12.77 2.56
CA LEU A 90 11.35 -11.63 3.02
C LEU A 90 12.47 -11.34 2.03
N ALA A 91 12.43 -10.19 1.36
CA ALA A 91 13.47 -9.75 0.44
C ALA A 91 14.22 -8.52 0.99
N GLY A 92 15.53 -8.50 0.85
CA GLY A 92 16.40 -7.41 1.29
C GLY A 92 17.88 -7.79 1.21
N ARG A 93 18.78 -6.82 1.25
CA ARG A 93 20.21 -7.03 1.03
C ARG A 93 20.92 -7.81 2.14
N ARG A 94 20.50 -7.64 3.40
CA ARG A 94 21.19 -8.18 4.58
C ARG A 94 20.54 -9.50 5.01
N ALA A 95 21.20 -10.62 4.71
CA ALA A 95 20.70 -11.96 5.04
C ALA A 95 20.40 -12.14 6.53
N GLU A 96 21.29 -11.67 7.41
CA GLU A 96 21.12 -11.75 8.86
C GLU A 96 19.88 -10.98 9.34
N ALA A 97 19.64 -9.77 8.83
CA ALA A 97 18.47 -8.99 9.19
C ALA A 97 17.14 -9.63 8.74
N LEU A 98 17.15 -10.35 7.61
CA LEU A 98 16.01 -11.15 7.17
C LEU A 98 15.79 -12.37 8.07
N ALA A 99 16.88 -13.07 8.45
CA ALA A 99 16.82 -14.19 9.37
C ALA A 99 16.32 -13.76 10.76
N ASP A 100 16.72 -12.59 11.26
CA ASP A 100 16.20 -12.01 12.50
C ASP A 100 14.71 -11.72 12.41
N THR A 101 14.24 -11.17 11.29
CA THR A 101 12.81 -10.94 11.08
C THR A 101 12.03 -12.26 11.12
N ALA A 102 12.50 -13.28 10.41
CA ALA A 102 11.87 -14.61 10.39
C ALA A 102 11.85 -15.25 11.77
N ARG A 103 12.96 -15.15 12.53
CA ARG A 103 13.08 -15.68 13.90
C ARG A 103 12.11 -15.01 14.87
N LEU A 104 11.96 -13.68 14.81
CA LEU A 104 11.03 -12.93 15.66
C LEU A 104 9.59 -13.40 15.47
N VAL A 105 9.16 -13.63 14.22
CA VAL A 105 7.82 -14.17 13.94
C VAL A 105 7.66 -15.57 14.51
N GLY A 106 8.64 -16.47 14.34
CA GLY A 106 8.58 -17.81 14.91
C GLY A 106 8.46 -17.84 16.45
N LEU A 107 8.97 -16.80 17.14
CA LEU A 107 8.84 -16.67 18.60
C LEU A 107 7.49 -16.13 19.05
N THR A 108 6.86 -15.23 18.28
CA THR A 108 5.62 -14.55 18.66
C THR A 108 4.38 -15.23 18.10
N ALA A 109 4.52 -15.99 17.02
CA ALA A 109 3.44 -16.70 16.34
C ALA A 109 3.94 -18.09 15.87
N PRO A 110 4.19 -19.04 16.78
CA PRO A 110 4.80 -20.34 16.45
C PRO A 110 3.96 -21.20 15.50
N GLU A 111 2.65 -20.97 15.46
CA GLU A 111 1.74 -21.66 14.53
C GLU A 111 1.71 -21.02 13.13
N SER A 112 2.37 -19.86 12.96
CA SER A 112 2.45 -19.20 11.65
C SER A 112 3.39 -19.95 10.70
N PRO A 113 3.13 -19.89 9.38
CA PRO A 113 3.99 -20.53 8.40
C PRO A 113 5.42 -19.98 8.46
N ALA A 114 6.41 -20.84 8.25
CA ALA A 114 7.80 -20.44 8.18
C ALA A 114 8.01 -19.43 7.04
N MET A 115 8.68 -18.31 7.34
CA MET A 115 9.02 -17.31 6.35
C MET A 115 10.17 -17.79 5.45
N MET A 116 10.08 -17.47 4.16
CA MET A 116 11.18 -17.66 3.22
C MET A 116 12.04 -16.40 3.18
N THR A 117 13.34 -16.51 3.34
CA THR A 117 14.27 -15.39 3.22
C THR A 117 15.04 -15.47 1.91
N VAL A 118 15.08 -14.38 1.15
CA VAL A 118 15.81 -14.28 -0.11
C VAL A 118 16.63 -12.99 -0.10
N PRO A 119 17.96 -13.08 0.13
CA PRO A 119 18.84 -11.92 0.01
C PRO A 119 18.76 -11.31 -1.39
N THR A 120 18.34 -10.05 -1.48
CA THR A 120 18.05 -9.39 -2.76
C THR A 120 18.40 -7.92 -2.69
N ASP A 121 19.20 -7.44 -3.61
CA ASP A 121 19.33 -6.02 -3.93
C ASP A 121 18.34 -5.67 -5.05
N VAL A 122 17.31 -4.89 -4.72
CA VAL A 122 16.24 -4.51 -5.65
C VAL A 122 16.75 -3.64 -6.82
N THR A 123 17.94 -3.06 -6.71
CA THR A 123 18.57 -2.29 -7.81
C THR A 123 19.19 -3.18 -8.89
N ARG A 124 19.25 -4.50 -8.66
CA ARG A 124 19.87 -5.49 -9.53
C ARG A 124 18.79 -6.33 -10.22
N PRO A 125 18.57 -6.18 -11.54
CA PRO A 125 17.54 -6.94 -12.27
C PRO A 125 17.69 -8.45 -12.12
N ASP A 126 18.94 -8.96 -12.19
CA ASP A 126 19.27 -10.37 -12.04
C ASP A 126 18.87 -10.94 -10.68
N GLN A 127 19.03 -10.16 -9.60
CA GLN A 127 18.62 -10.58 -8.25
C GLN A 127 17.10 -10.50 -8.05
N VAL A 128 16.43 -9.53 -8.67
CA VAL A 128 14.97 -9.47 -8.66
C VAL A 128 14.37 -10.64 -9.43
N ASP A 129 14.90 -10.98 -10.60
CA ASP A 129 14.46 -12.15 -11.36
C ASP A 129 14.70 -13.44 -10.57
N ALA A 130 15.84 -13.58 -9.87
CA ALA A 130 16.14 -14.72 -9.00
C ALA A 130 15.17 -14.81 -7.81
N LEU A 131 14.82 -13.68 -7.17
CA LEU A 131 13.82 -13.62 -6.09
C LEU A 131 12.48 -14.20 -6.56
N PHE A 132 11.91 -13.64 -7.62
CA PHE A 132 10.61 -14.08 -8.10
C PHE A 132 10.66 -15.50 -8.70
N GLY A 133 11.77 -15.92 -9.31
CA GLY A 133 12.02 -17.29 -9.73
C GLY A 133 11.92 -18.28 -8.55
N ALA A 134 12.62 -18.00 -7.45
CA ALA A 134 12.58 -18.82 -6.24
C ALA A 134 11.18 -18.87 -5.59
N VAL A 135 10.43 -17.76 -5.62
CA VAL A 135 9.04 -17.71 -5.12
C VAL A 135 8.13 -18.58 -5.99
N LEU A 136 8.24 -18.48 -7.31
CA LEU A 136 7.42 -19.26 -8.24
C LEU A 136 7.77 -20.75 -8.20
N GLU A 137 9.04 -21.10 -8.11
CA GLU A 137 9.48 -22.49 -7.93
C GLU A 137 8.90 -23.13 -6.66
N ARG A 138 8.86 -22.37 -5.55
CA ARG A 138 8.42 -22.88 -4.24
C ARG A 138 6.90 -22.89 -4.08
N PHE A 139 6.21 -21.87 -4.59
CA PHE A 139 4.79 -21.61 -4.27
C PHE A 139 3.90 -21.50 -5.52
N SER A 140 4.46 -21.44 -6.71
CA SER A 140 3.79 -21.33 -8.01
C SER A 140 2.95 -20.05 -8.18
N ARG A 141 2.99 -19.11 -7.21
CA ARG A 141 2.18 -17.89 -7.23
C ARG A 141 2.74 -16.75 -6.37
N VAL A 142 2.24 -15.54 -6.64
CA VAL A 142 2.42 -14.34 -5.82
C VAL A 142 1.06 -13.66 -5.69
N ASP A 143 0.52 -13.54 -4.48
CA ASP A 143 -0.77 -12.89 -4.24
C ASP A 143 -0.63 -11.43 -3.83
N LEU A 144 0.49 -11.07 -3.17
CA LEU A 144 0.80 -9.72 -2.71
C LEU A 144 2.27 -9.39 -2.96
N LEU A 145 2.53 -8.21 -3.51
CA LEU A 145 3.80 -7.52 -3.37
C LEU A 145 3.63 -6.28 -2.50
N PHE A 146 4.29 -6.24 -1.34
CA PHE A 146 4.51 -4.98 -0.62
C PHE A 146 5.86 -4.41 -1.02
N ASN A 147 5.84 -3.42 -1.91
CA ASN A 147 6.99 -2.82 -2.56
C ASN A 147 7.53 -1.69 -1.68
N ASN A 148 8.37 -2.04 -0.68
CA ASN A 148 8.71 -1.18 0.43
C ASN A 148 10.20 -0.81 0.50
N ALA A 149 11.10 -1.53 -0.17
CA ALA A 149 12.53 -1.18 -0.16
C ALA A 149 12.75 0.29 -0.55
N GLY A 150 13.54 1.02 0.25
CA GLY A 150 13.78 2.44 0.02
C GLY A 150 14.85 3.02 0.94
N THR A 151 15.34 4.21 0.58
CA THR A 151 16.29 5.01 1.35
C THR A 151 15.99 6.50 1.22
N PHE A 152 16.35 7.31 2.23
CA PHE A 152 16.21 8.77 2.15
C PHE A 152 17.32 9.45 1.34
N GLY A 153 18.52 8.88 1.35
CA GLY A 153 19.72 9.58 0.97
C GLY A 153 20.16 10.64 2.01
N PRO A 154 21.22 11.40 1.73
CA PRO A 154 21.66 12.49 2.59
C PRO A 154 20.66 13.65 2.57
N ALA A 155 20.53 14.36 3.69
CA ALA A 155 19.76 15.60 3.78
C ALA A 155 20.74 16.77 3.63
N VAL A 156 20.92 17.24 2.41
CA VAL A 156 21.84 18.33 2.03
C VAL A 156 21.16 19.27 1.05
N PRO A 157 21.60 20.54 0.94
CA PRO A 157 21.17 21.47 -0.09
C PRO A 157 21.34 20.90 -1.51
N LEU A 158 20.53 21.37 -2.45
CA LEU A 158 20.53 20.86 -3.82
C LEU A 158 21.89 20.91 -4.50
N ASP A 159 22.60 21.99 -4.34
CA ASP A 159 23.92 22.26 -4.93
C ASP A 159 25.06 21.44 -4.29
N GLU A 160 24.82 20.85 -3.12
CA GLU A 160 25.76 19.98 -2.42
C GLU A 160 25.47 18.49 -2.63
N LEU A 161 24.31 18.14 -3.22
CA LEU A 161 23.93 16.74 -3.42
C LEU A 161 24.81 16.08 -4.49
N ALA A 162 25.61 15.09 -4.07
CA ALA A 162 26.41 14.31 -5.00
C ALA A 162 25.53 13.50 -5.98
N TYR A 163 25.98 13.39 -7.23
CA TYR A 163 25.24 12.61 -8.26
C TYR A 163 25.08 11.14 -7.89
N GLU A 164 26.06 10.55 -7.23
CA GLU A 164 26.05 9.18 -6.74
C GLU A 164 24.98 8.95 -5.68
N ASP A 165 24.76 9.93 -4.79
CA ASP A 165 23.71 9.89 -3.77
C ASP A 165 22.33 10.00 -4.43
N TRP A 166 22.17 10.94 -5.38
CA TRP A 166 20.96 11.02 -6.20
C TRP A 166 20.65 9.69 -6.87
N ARG A 167 21.63 9.08 -7.57
CA ARG A 167 21.48 7.79 -8.24
C ARG A 167 21.09 6.69 -7.27
N THR A 168 21.76 6.61 -6.12
CA THR A 168 21.46 5.59 -5.09
C THR A 168 19.99 5.66 -4.65
N VAL A 169 19.46 6.86 -4.46
CA VAL A 169 18.04 7.05 -4.08
C VAL A 169 17.10 6.68 -5.25
N VAL A 170 17.41 7.12 -6.48
CA VAL A 170 16.62 6.79 -7.68
C VAL A 170 16.63 5.29 -7.94
N ASP A 171 17.80 4.67 -7.92
CA ASP A 171 17.96 3.25 -8.20
C ASP A 171 17.21 2.38 -7.18
N THR A 172 17.26 2.78 -5.89
CA THR A 172 16.56 2.02 -4.84
C THR A 172 15.05 2.26 -4.85
N ASN A 173 14.63 3.55 -4.78
CA ASN A 173 13.24 3.91 -4.50
C ASN A 173 12.33 3.84 -5.74
N LEU A 174 12.89 4.05 -6.94
CA LEU A 174 12.12 4.10 -8.18
C LEU A 174 12.44 2.91 -9.08
N THR A 175 13.71 2.74 -9.49
CA THR A 175 14.11 1.63 -10.38
C THR A 175 13.85 0.28 -9.72
N GLY A 176 14.23 0.11 -8.45
CA GLY A 176 13.98 -1.10 -7.67
C GLY A 176 12.50 -1.39 -7.49
N ALA A 177 11.70 -0.35 -7.22
CA ALA A 177 10.25 -0.48 -7.13
C ALA A 177 9.63 -0.91 -8.47
N PHE A 178 10.10 -0.35 -9.58
CA PHE A 178 9.68 -0.76 -10.93
C PHE A 178 10.03 -2.21 -11.22
N LEU A 179 11.27 -2.63 -10.97
CA LEU A 179 11.73 -4.00 -11.24
C LEU A 179 10.92 -5.03 -10.45
N CYS A 180 10.72 -4.81 -9.15
CA CYS A 180 9.91 -5.69 -8.32
C CYS A 180 8.44 -5.72 -8.77
N ALA A 181 7.86 -4.56 -9.10
CA ALA A 181 6.49 -4.48 -9.61
C ALA A 181 6.34 -5.21 -10.96
N GLN A 182 7.32 -5.06 -11.88
CA GLN A 182 7.32 -5.75 -13.17
C GLN A 182 7.38 -7.27 -13.01
N ALA A 183 8.24 -7.78 -12.12
CA ALA A 183 8.39 -9.21 -11.88
C ALA A 183 7.13 -9.80 -11.22
N ALA A 184 6.56 -9.11 -10.21
CA ALA A 184 5.28 -9.49 -9.61
C ALA A 184 4.14 -9.47 -10.62
N PHE A 185 4.07 -8.44 -11.47
CA PHE A 185 3.05 -8.32 -12.51
C PHE A 185 3.12 -9.49 -13.50
N ARG A 186 4.32 -9.91 -13.94
CA ARG A 186 4.49 -11.09 -14.80
C ARG A 186 3.94 -12.35 -14.13
N ALA A 187 4.27 -12.59 -12.85
CA ALA A 187 3.77 -13.72 -12.08
C ALA A 187 2.25 -13.68 -11.97
N MET A 188 1.69 -12.59 -11.48
CA MET A 188 0.23 -12.41 -11.26
C MET A 188 -0.58 -12.51 -12.55
N LYS A 189 0.01 -12.12 -13.69
CA LYS A 189 -0.63 -12.20 -15.01
C LYS A 189 -0.75 -13.63 -15.54
N THR A 190 0.19 -14.52 -15.19
CA THR A 190 0.30 -15.87 -15.78
C THR A 190 -0.06 -17.00 -14.83
N GLN A 191 -0.18 -16.75 -13.53
CA GLN A 191 -0.54 -17.75 -12.51
C GLN A 191 -2.02 -18.15 -12.58
N GLU A 192 -2.37 -19.29 -11.95
CA GLU A 192 -3.75 -19.77 -11.81
C GLU A 192 -4.11 -19.92 -10.33
N PRO A 193 -5.20 -19.31 -9.81
CA PRO A 193 -6.00 -18.30 -10.50
C PRO A 193 -5.20 -17.03 -10.78
N GLN A 194 -5.52 -16.36 -11.91
CA GLN A 194 -4.90 -15.11 -12.33
C GLN A 194 -5.23 -13.97 -11.36
N GLY A 195 -4.32 -12.99 -11.26
CA GLY A 195 -4.53 -11.79 -10.46
C GLY A 195 -3.64 -11.73 -9.22
N GLY A 196 -3.74 -10.64 -8.49
CA GLY A 196 -2.95 -10.35 -7.29
C GLY A 196 -2.99 -8.88 -6.93
N ARG A 197 -2.21 -8.48 -5.91
CA ARG A 197 -2.18 -7.10 -5.43
C ARG A 197 -0.75 -6.60 -5.31
N ILE A 198 -0.53 -5.36 -5.74
CA ILE A 198 0.73 -4.62 -5.54
C ILE A 198 0.41 -3.42 -4.65
N ILE A 199 1.10 -3.28 -3.54
CA ILE A 199 1.01 -2.11 -2.66
C ILE A 199 2.37 -1.43 -2.66
N ASN A 200 2.45 -0.23 -3.22
CA ASN A 200 3.66 0.58 -3.21
C ASN A 200 3.74 1.41 -1.93
N ASN A 201 4.89 1.39 -1.26
CA ASN A 201 5.19 2.27 -0.14
C ASN A 201 5.44 3.69 -0.68
N GLY A 202 4.42 4.54 -0.56
CA GLY A 202 4.49 5.96 -0.84
C GLY A 202 5.12 6.76 0.30
N SER A 203 4.76 8.04 0.35
CA SER A 203 5.17 8.96 1.42
C SER A 203 4.35 10.23 1.33
N LEU A 204 4.22 10.96 2.43
CA LEU A 204 3.75 12.35 2.42
C LEU A 204 4.61 13.22 1.49
N SER A 205 5.89 12.86 1.31
CA SER A 205 6.79 13.50 0.35
C SER A 205 6.41 13.29 -1.12
N ALA A 206 5.42 12.45 -1.42
CA ALA A 206 4.79 12.37 -2.74
C ALA A 206 3.84 13.56 -3.04
N HIS A 207 3.56 14.38 -2.03
CA HIS A 207 2.63 15.52 -2.11
C HIS A 207 3.28 16.82 -1.63
N THR A 208 3.98 16.75 -0.49
CA THR A 208 4.57 17.94 0.16
C THR A 208 6.03 17.66 0.52
N PRO A 209 7.00 18.36 -0.09
CA PRO A 209 8.42 18.13 0.17
C PRO A 209 8.83 18.65 1.56
N ARG A 210 10.00 18.19 2.00
CA ARG A 210 10.76 18.81 3.09
C ARG A 210 12.02 19.46 2.53
N PRO A 211 12.62 20.44 3.24
CA PRO A 211 13.94 20.92 2.89
C PRO A 211 14.95 19.75 2.76
N ASP A 212 15.92 19.90 1.90
CA ASP A 212 17.06 18.98 1.73
C ASP A 212 16.65 17.53 1.41
N SER A 213 15.55 17.33 0.67
CA SER A 213 15.01 16.00 0.38
C SER A 213 14.72 15.76 -1.09
N ILE A 214 15.40 16.46 -2.01
CA ILE A 214 15.02 16.47 -3.43
C ILE A 214 15.00 15.09 -4.06
N ALA A 215 16.02 14.24 -3.83
CA ALA A 215 16.09 12.90 -4.41
C ALA A 215 14.94 12.01 -3.91
N TYR A 216 14.70 12.03 -2.60
CA TYR A 216 13.60 11.26 -2.00
C TYR A 216 12.23 11.77 -2.48
N THR A 217 12.01 13.07 -2.45
CA THR A 217 10.78 13.72 -2.89
C THR A 217 10.49 13.39 -4.35
N ALA A 218 11.47 13.54 -5.25
CA ALA A 218 11.32 13.23 -6.67
C ALA A 218 10.92 11.76 -6.89
N THR A 219 11.60 10.81 -6.18
CA THR A 219 11.28 9.38 -6.32
C THR A 219 9.89 9.05 -5.79
N LYS A 220 9.45 9.65 -4.69
CA LYS A 220 8.10 9.40 -4.14
C LYS A 220 6.98 9.97 -5.00
N HIS A 221 7.19 11.11 -5.65
CA HIS A 221 6.28 11.60 -6.70
C HIS A 221 6.23 10.65 -7.89
N ALA A 222 7.39 10.15 -8.34
CA ALA A 222 7.47 9.20 -9.46
C ALA A 222 6.77 7.86 -9.15
N VAL A 223 6.87 7.34 -7.92
CA VAL A 223 6.14 6.13 -7.47
C VAL A 223 4.62 6.32 -7.59
N THR A 224 4.11 7.54 -7.38
CA THR A 224 2.68 7.83 -7.60
C THR A 224 2.29 7.64 -9.08
N GLY A 225 3.15 8.06 -10.01
CA GLY A 225 2.96 7.80 -11.44
C GLY A 225 2.99 6.31 -11.77
N LEU A 226 3.99 5.60 -11.24
CA LEU A 226 4.13 4.15 -11.37
C LEU A 226 2.87 3.41 -10.87
N THR A 227 2.36 3.79 -9.69
CA THR A 227 1.14 3.21 -9.10
C THR A 227 -0.08 3.39 -10.02
N LYS A 228 -0.27 4.58 -10.57
CA LYS A 228 -1.39 4.88 -11.48
C LYS A 228 -1.32 4.06 -12.76
N SER A 229 -0.13 3.94 -13.37
CA SER A 229 0.07 3.13 -14.58
C SER A 229 -0.16 1.64 -14.31
N LEU A 230 0.43 1.09 -13.25
CA LEU A 230 0.22 -0.30 -12.85
C LEU A 230 -1.25 -0.62 -12.57
N SER A 231 -1.97 0.31 -11.91
CA SER A 231 -3.41 0.15 -11.66
C SER A 231 -4.23 0.09 -12.96
N LEU A 232 -3.85 0.85 -13.98
CA LEU A 232 -4.52 0.83 -15.28
C LEU A 232 -4.19 -0.46 -16.05
N ASP A 233 -2.90 -0.78 -16.16
CA ASP A 233 -2.41 -1.92 -16.94
C ASP A 233 -2.79 -3.28 -16.32
N GLY A 234 -3.01 -3.31 -15.01
CA GLY A 234 -3.38 -4.52 -14.27
C GLY A 234 -4.84 -4.95 -14.42
N ARG A 235 -5.74 -4.04 -14.80
CA ARG A 235 -7.20 -4.29 -14.87
C ARG A 235 -7.59 -5.54 -15.68
N PRO A 236 -7.04 -5.76 -16.90
CA PRO A 236 -7.41 -6.93 -17.69
C PRO A 236 -7.01 -8.27 -17.06
N TYR A 237 -6.13 -8.24 -16.06
CA TYR A 237 -5.52 -9.42 -15.45
C TYR A 237 -5.95 -9.62 -13.98
N GLY A 238 -6.90 -8.83 -13.47
CA GLY A 238 -7.28 -8.89 -12.06
C GLY A 238 -6.16 -8.47 -11.10
N ILE A 239 -5.21 -7.62 -11.55
CA ILE A 239 -4.11 -7.12 -10.73
C ILE A 239 -4.49 -5.75 -10.18
N ALA A 240 -4.70 -5.68 -8.86
CA ALA A 240 -4.97 -4.44 -8.15
C ALA A 240 -3.65 -3.77 -7.75
N CYS A 241 -3.49 -2.47 -8.03
CA CYS A 241 -2.33 -1.72 -7.57
C CYS A 241 -2.78 -0.50 -6.77
N GLY A 242 -2.23 -0.32 -5.58
CA GLY A 242 -2.47 0.82 -4.71
C GLY A 242 -1.19 1.36 -4.08
N GLN A 243 -1.29 2.52 -3.44
CA GLN A 243 -0.19 3.19 -2.75
C GLN A 243 -0.63 3.57 -1.34
N LEU A 244 0.25 3.30 -0.37
CA LEU A 244 0.10 3.77 1.00
C LEU A 244 1.11 4.88 1.26
N ASP A 245 0.64 6.11 1.37
CA ASP A 245 1.47 7.27 1.72
C ASP A 245 1.67 7.31 3.23
N ILE A 246 2.93 7.08 3.64
CA ILE A 246 3.28 6.90 5.04
C ILE A 246 3.95 8.18 5.55
N GLY A 247 3.45 8.68 6.68
CA GLY A 247 4.10 9.74 7.44
C GLY A 247 5.26 9.21 8.30
N ASN A 248 5.54 9.88 9.42
CA ASN A 248 6.62 9.48 10.31
C ASN A 248 6.25 8.20 11.10
N ALA A 249 6.71 7.05 10.65
CA ALA A 249 6.64 5.81 11.43
C ALA A 249 7.94 5.62 12.22
N ALA A 250 7.86 5.18 13.47
CA ALA A 250 9.01 4.92 14.33
C ALA A 250 9.85 3.75 13.79
N THR A 251 11.00 4.06 13.21
CA THR A 251 11.95 3.12 12.64
C THR A 251 13.38 3.66 12.81
N GLU A 252 14.40 2.85 12.59
CA GLU A 252 15.79 3.33 12.55
C GLU A 252 15.96 4.47 11.54
N MET A 253 15.28 4.38 10.39
CA MET A 253 15.33 5.37 9.30
C MET A 253 14.78 6.74 9.73
N THR A 254 13.81 6.78 10.65
CA THR A 254 13.13 8.00 11.11
C THR A 254 13.63 8.50 12.46
N GLY A 255 14.67 7.92 13.04
CA GLY A 255 15.22 8.31 14.32
C GLY A 255 15.53 9.82 14.41
N ARG A 256 16.04 10.41 13.33
CA ARG A 256 16.29 11.86 13.24
C ARG A 256 15.05 12.75 13.41
N MET A 257 13.85 12.25 13.16
CA MET A 257 12.59 13.00 13.33
C MET A 257 12.36 13.36 14.80
N GLN A 258 12.84 12.51 15.70
CA GLN A 258 12.74 12.70 17.16
C GLN A 258 13.77 13.67 17.72
N THR A 259 14.86 13.97 16.99
CA THR A 259 15.90 14.92 17.40
C THR A 259 15.76 16.30 16.77
N GLY A 260 14.88 16.42 15.78
CA GLY A 260 14.58 17.65 15.05
C GLY A 260 15.08 17.62 13.61
N ILE A 261 14.22 18.05 12.71
CA ILE A 261 14.49 18.16 11.26
C ILE A 261 14.13 19.55 10.76
N PRO A 262 14.81 20.07 9.71
CA PRO A 262 14.48 21.34 9.11
C PRO A 262 13.02 21.43 8.68
N GLN A 263 12.34 22.52 9.03
CA GLN A 263 11.00 22.84 8.58
C GLN A 263 11.04 23.86 7.44
N ALA A 264 9.91 24.06 6.76
CA ALA A 264 9.80 25.00 5.65
C ALA A 264 10.20 26.46 6.02
N ASN A 265 10.06 26.83 7.29
CA ASN A 265 10.47 28.14 7.82
C ASN A 265 11.97 28.18 8.22
N GLY A 266 12.75 27.13 7.96
CA GLY A 266 14.17 27.03 8.30
C GLY A 266 14.48 26.68 9.75
N VAL A 267 13.48 26.58 10.63
CA VAL A 267 13.67 26.24 12.05
C VAL A 267 13.57 24.73 12.23
N PRO A 268 14.58 24.06 12.84
CA PRO A 268 14.46 22.65 13.16
C PRO A 268 13.35 22.41 14.19
N ALA A 269 12.51 21.38 13.97
CA ALA A 269 11.49 20.96 14.92
C ALA A 269 11.42 19.42 15.03
N VAL A 270 11.12 18.96 16.25
CA VAL A 270 10.78 17.54 16.48
C VAL A 270 9.42 17.25 15.87
N GLU A 271 9.32 16.17 15.12
CA GLU A 271 8.04 15.74 14.56
C GLU A 271 7.55 14.46 15.24
N PRO A 272 6.26 14.38 15.59
CA PRO A 272 5.64 13.17 16.09
C PRO A 272 5.82 11.98 15.14
N VAL A 273 5.96 10.80 15.72
CA VAL A 273 6.04 9.52 15.00
C VAL A 273 4.90 8.61 15.47
N MET A 274 4.42 7.74 14.59
CA MET A 274 3.48 6.66 14.91
C MET A 274 4.20 5.33 14.99
N ASP A 275 3.59 4.32 15.60
CA ASP A 275 4.12 2.97 15.61
C ASP A 275 4.10 2.38 14.18
N ALA A 276 5.17 1.65 13.82
CA ALA A 276 5.22 0.91 12.55
C ALA A 276 4.13 -0.17 12.45
N ALA A 277 3.62 -0.67 13.58
CA ALA A 277 2.49 -1.59 13.65
C ALA A 277 1.19 -0.97 13.09
N ASP A 278 0.98 0.36 13.20
CA ASP A 278 -0.17 1.04 12.60
C ASP A 278 -0.14 1.00 11.07
N VAL A 279 1.05 1.17 10.51
CA VAL A 279 1.29 1.00 9.07
C VAL A 279 1.02 -0.44 8.65
N ALA A 280 1.54 -1.40 9.43
CA ALA A 280 1.38 -2.83 9.14
C ALA A 280 -0.09 -3.25 9.13
N ARG A 281 -0.90 -2.81 10.10
CA ARG A 281 -2.35 -3.06 10.13
C ARG A 281 -3.05 -2.50 8.88
N THR A 282 -2.64 -1.33 8.42
CA THR A 282 -3.19 -0.71 7.20
C THR A 282 -2.86 -1.55 5.97
N VAL A 283 -1.62 -2.04 5.84
CA VAL A 283 -1.21 -2.92 4.73
C VAL A 283 -1.99 -4.23 4.75
N VAL A 284 -2.16 -4.86 5.92
CA VAL A 284 -2.97 -6.09 6.08
C VAL A 284 -4.42 -5.84 5.66
N HIS A 285 -5.02 -4.72 6.07
CA HIS A 285 -6.37 -4.34 5.64
C HIS A 285 -6.46 -4.22 4.11
N MET A 286 -5.54 -3.50 3.48
CA MET A 286 -5.49 -3.36 2.01
C MET A 286 -5.31 -4.73 1.33
N ALA A 287 -4.47 -5.61 1.88
CA ALA A 287 -4.19 -6.94 1.35
C ALA A 287 -5.38 -7.91 1.47
N ALA A 288 -6.22 -7.74 2.50
CA ALA A 288 -7.38 -8.59 2.76
C ALA A 288 -8.58 -8.32 1.85
N LEU A 289 -8.64 -7.15 1.19
CA LEU A 289 -9.73 -6.81 0.28
C LEU A 289 -9.79 -7.78 -0.92
N PRO A 290 -10.99 -8.12 -1.43
CA PRO A 290 -11.12 -8.85 -2.68
C PRO A 290 -10.49 -8.05 -3.84
N LEU A 291 -10.08 -8.72 -4.92
CA LEU A 291 -9.37 -8.06 -6.02
C LEU A 291 -10.23 -7.05 -6.80
N GLU A 292 -11.56 -7.17 -6.72
CA GLU A 292 -12.53 -6.24 -7.29
C GLU A 292 -12.58 -4.91 -6.52
N ALA A 293 -12.08 -4.88 -5.28
CA ALA A 293 -12.00 -3.68 -4.46
C ALA A 293 -10.53 -3.28 -4.25
N ASN A 294 -10.19 -2.03 -4.51
CA ASN A 294 -8.83 -1.53 -4.37
C ASN A 294 -8.80 -0.21 -3.57
N VAL A 295 -7.94 -0.15 -2.58
CA VAL A 295 -7.51 1.14 -1.99
C VAL A 295 -6.45 1.72 -2.90
N GLN A 296 -6.86 2.62 -3.79
CA GLN A 296 -5.97 3.21 -4.80
C GLN A 296 -4.90 4.09 -4.17
N PHE A 297 -5.28 4.95 -3.23
CA PHE A 297 -4.39 5.78 -2.42
C PHE A 297 -4.94 5.86 -1.00
N ALA A 298 -4.06 5.69 -0.02
CA ALA A 298 -4.36 5.95 1.37
C ALA A 298 -3.20 6.69 2.02
N THR A 299 -3.50 7.47 3.06
CA THR A 299 -2.49 8.16 3.87
C THR A 299 -2.61 7.69 5.31
N VAL A 300 -1.48 7.28 5.90
CA VAL A 300 -1.37 6.97 7.33
C VAL A 300 -0.22 7.77 7.94
N MET A 301 -0.49 8.50 9.02
CA MET A 301 0.50 9.39 9.63
C MET A 301 0.23 9.58 11.12
N ALA A 302 1.25 10.01 11.87
CA ALA A 302 1.04 10.44 13.25
C ALA A 302 0.05 11.62 13.30
N THR A 303 -0.97 11.55 14.17
CA THR A 303 -2.06 12.53 14.23
C THR A 303 -1.56 13.97 14.38
N ASN A 304 -0.54 14.18 15.20
CA ASN A 304 0.00 15.51 15.49
C ASN A 304 1.17 15.91 14.58
N MET A 305 1.44 15.14 13.54
CA MET A 305 2.49 15.45 12.57
C MET A 305 2.10 16.69 11.74
N PRO A 306 3.00 17.68 11.56
CA PRO A 306 2.71 18.87 10.77
C PRO A 306 2.68 18.52 9.27
N TYR A 307 1.50 18.23 8.74
CA TYR A 307 1.24 17.96 7.32
C TYR A 307 0.07 18.80 6.81
N ILE A 308 -1.13 18.61 7.38
CA ILE A 308 -2.28 19.48 7.12
C ILE A 308 -2.04 20.80 7.84
N GLY A 309 -2.25 21.91 7.13
CA GLY A 309 -1.98 23.25 7.67
C GLY A 309 -0.51 23.72 7.52
N ARG A 310 0.34 22.98 6.81
CA ARG A 310 1.58 23.51 6.27
C ARG A 310 1.24 24.40 5.09
N GLY A 311 1.45 25.71 5.25
CA GLY A 311 1.22 26.67 4.20
C GLY A 311 1.72 28.02 4.61
#